data_5d0cf596eb06d7c1e4028d92ae90262d
#
_entry.id   5d0cf596eb06d7c1e4028d92ae90262d
#
_cell.length_a   1.000
_cell.length_b   1.000
_cell.length_c   1.000
_cell.angle_alpha   90.00
_cell.angle_beta   90.00
_cell.angle_gamma   90.00
#
_symmetry.space_group_name_H-M   'P 1'
#
loop_
_entity.id
_entity.type
_entity.pdbx_description
1 polymer ?
#
loop_
_entity_poly.entity_id
_entity_poly.type
_entity_poly.pdbx_seq_one_letter_code
_entity_poly.pdbx_strand_id
1 'polypeptide(L)'
;MAYRETMENNGMEAGRAKDQIPYCTVVLVVLNVILFLIGLILPKAGEWMESEGCFSVVYLLYEHSGFYRLITAAFLHADVEHLLNNMLLLYCCGDVVERCLGKVRFLILYFGSAIFGNLLSAAYELSTGSFYESIGASGAVFGLTGALLFLVIVKKGAAAGISLKRAVFAVVLSLYAGFGSAYVNNAAHVGGLLSGFLLGFL
;
A
#
# COMPACT_ATOMS: atom_id res chain seq x y z
N MET A 1 22.06 -35.03 -11.76
CA MET A 1 20.92 -35.39 -10.90
C MET A 1 20.50 -34.18 -10.06
N ALA A 2 21.33 -33.62 -9.19
CA ALA A 2 21.00 -32.51 -8.29
C ALA A 2 20.41 -31.24 -8.99
N TYR A 3 20.93 -30.84 -10.17
CA TYR A 3 20.40 -29.68 -10.91
C TYR A 3 18.96 -29.87 -11.42
N ARG A 4 18.59 -31.10 -11.79
CA ARG A 4 17.24 -31.45 -12.28
C ARG A 4 16.24 -31.49 -11.11
N GLU A 5 16.64 -31.99 -9.96
CA GLU A 5 15.84 -31.99 -8.73
C GLU A 5 15.59 -30.55 -8.19
N THR A 6 16.59 -29.67 -8.31
CA THR A 6 16.44 -28.26 -7.92
C THR A 6 15.46 -27.52 -8.83
N MET A 7 15.46 -27.83 -10.13
CA MET A 7 14.51 -27.21 -11.08
C MET A 7 13.08 -27.76 -10.91
N GLU A 8 12.92 -29.04 -10.61
CA GLU A 8 11.60 -29.64 -10.32
C GLU A 8 11.03 -29.13 -8.99
N ASN A 9 11.86 -28.98 -7.93
CA ASN A 9 11.44 -28.38 -6.66
C ASN A 9 11.07 -26.90 -6.81
N ASN A 10 11.85 -26.11 -7.54
CA ASN A 10 11.51 -24.71 -7.83
C ASN A 10 10.23 -24.59 -8.67
N GLY A 11 10.00 -25.52 -9.60
CA GLY A 11 8.75 -25.59 -10.38
C GLY A 11 7.53 -25.96 -9.55
N MET A 12 7.67 -26.88 -8.59
CA MET A 12 6.60 -27.28 -7.66
C MET A 12 6.30 -26.20 -6.63
N GLU A 13 7.32 -25.49 -6.11
CA GLU A 13 7.11 -24.36 -5.19
C GLU A 13 6.45 -23.16 -5.90
N ALA A 14 6.86 -22.87 -7.14
CA ALA A 14 6.22 -21.84 -7.96
C ALA A 14 4.77 -22.20 -8.33
N GLY A 15 4.47 -23.48 -8.54
CA GLY A 15 3.11 -24.00 -8.76
C GLY A 15 2.23 -23.87 -7.51
N ARG A 16 2.77 -24.25 -6.34
CA ARG A 16 2.06 -24.11 -5.05
C ARG A 16 1.76 -22.67 -4.67
N ALA A 17 2.66 -21.74 -4.98
CA ALA A 17 2.43 -20.31 -4.74
C ALA A 17 1.28 -19.75 -5.61
N LYS A 18 1.05 -20.31 -6.81
CA LYS A 18 -0.01 -19.88 -7.72
C LYS A 18 -1.42 -20.23 -7.23
N ASP A 19 -1.58 -21.29 -6.46
CA ASP A 19 -2.89 -21.79 -6.03
C ASP A 19 -3.34 -21.26 -4.66
N GLN A 20 -2.52 -20.47 -3.99
CA GLN A 20 -2.88 -19.90 -2.68
C GLN A 20 -3.70 -18.62 -2.86
N ILE A 21 -4.87 -18.57 -2.22
CA ILE A 21 -5.66 -17.33 -2.14
C ILE A 21 -4.87 -16.29 -1.31
N PRO A 22 -4.74 -15.04 -1.78
CA PRO A 22 -4.07 -13.96 -1.05
C PRO A 22 -5.01 -13.42 0.04
N TYR A 23 -5.15 -14.15 1.12
CA TYR A 23 -6.14 -13.87 2.16
C TYR A 23 -5.99 -12.48 2.78
N CYS A 24 -4.75 -12.03 3.06
CA CYS A 24 -4.53 -10.73 3.68
C CYS A 24 -4.92 -9.60 2.72
N THR A 25 -4.56 -9.73 1.44
CA THR A 25 -4.96 -8.79 0.39
C THR A 25 -6.47 -8.69 0.28
N VAL A 26 -7.17 -9.84 0.21
CA VAL A 26 -8.63 -9.88 0.11
C VAL A 26 -9.28 -9.27 1.35
N VAL A 27 -8.80 -9.59 2.55
CA VAL A 27 -9.32 -9.04 3.81
C VAL A 27 -9.13 -7.52 3.84
N LEU A 28 -7.97 -7.01 3.46
CA LEU A 28 -7.73 -5.56 3.40
C LEU A 28 -8.65 -4.86 2.40
N VAL A 29 -8.86 -5.44 1.21
CA VAL A 29 -9.82 -4.91 0.23
C VAL A 29 -11.23 -4.87 0.82
N VAL A 30 -11.69 -5.98 1.40
CA VAL A 30 -13.04 -6.08 1.97
C VAL A 30 -13.24 -5.09 3.13
N LEU A 31 -12.25 -4.93 4.02
CA LEU A 31 -12.31 -3.96 5.11
C LEU A 31 -12.45 -2.53 4.61
N ASN A 32 -11.65 -2.13 3.62
CA ASN A 32 -11.73 -0.79 3.03
C ASN A 32 -13.11 -0.54 2.40
N VAL A 33 -13.63 -1.51 1.64
CA VAL A 33 -14.96 -1.40 1.01
C VAL A 33 -16.05 -1.32 2.07
N ILE A 34 -16.00 -2.14 3.13
CA ILE A 34 -17.01 -2.10 4.20
C ILE A 34 -16.99 -0.75 4.92
N LEU A 35 -15.81 -0.24 5.31
CA LEU A 35 -15.71 1.05 5.99
C LEU A 35 -16.21 2.20 5.11
N PHE A 36 -15.90 2.19 3.84
CA PHE A 36 -16.40 3.18 2.89
C PHE A 36 -17.94 3.11 2.77
N LEU A 37 -18.51 1.90 2.64
CA LEU A 37 -19.97 1.72 2.57
C LEU A 37 -20.68 2.14 3.87
N ILE A 38 -20.08 1.89 5.04
CA ILE A 38 -20.60 2.38 6.31
C ILE A 38 -20.67 3.92 6.30
N GLY A 39 -19.61 4.60 5.90
CA GLY A 39 -19.57 6.06 5.80
C GLY A 39 -20.59 6.61 4.80
N LEU A 40 -20.78 5.91 3.67
CA LEU A 40 -21.74 6.30 2.63
C LEU A 40 -23.21 6.14 3.10
N ILE A 41 -23.51 5.02 3.80
CA ILE A 41 -24.89 4.70 4.25
C ILE A 41 -25.24 5.47 5.53
N LEU A 42 -24.26 5.69 6.40
CA LEU A 42 -24.41 6.36 7.69
C LEU A 42 -23.52 7.62 7.75
N PRO A 43 -23.93 8.77 7.19
CA PRO A 43 -23.08 9.96 7.05
C PRO A 43 -22.41 10.42 8.35
N LYS A 44 -23.14 10.37 9.49
CA LYS A 44 -22.56 10.71 10.81
C LYS A 44 -21.43 9.77 11.22
N ALA A 45 -21.49 8.49 10.87
CA ALA A 45 -20.43 7.55 11.13
C ALA A 45 -19.24 7.83 10.19
N GLY A 46 -19.51 8.22 8.93
CA GLY A 46 -18.50 8.65 7.98
C GLY A 46 -17.73 9.88 8.48
N GLU A 47 -18.43 10.94 8.86
CA GLU A 47 -17.84 12.15 9.44
C GLU A 47 -17.01 11.85 10.68
N TRP A 48 -17.52 10.98 11.58
CA TRP A 48 -16.77 10.57 12.77
C TRP A 48 -15.51 9.76 12.40
N MET A 49 -15.62 8.79 11.49
CA MET A 49 -14.45 8.00 11.04
C MET A 49 -13.39 8.89 10.40
N GLU A 50 -13.78 9.88 9.60
CA GLU A 50 -12.86 10.80 8.96
C GLU A 50 -12.20 11.72 10.00
N SER A 51 -12.96 12.36 10.89
CA SER A 51 -12.43 13.24 11.93
C SER A 51 -11.48 12.53 12.90
N GLU A 52 -11.79 11.28 13.26
CA GLU A 52 -10.95 10.50 14.19
C GLU A 52 -9.86 9.68 13.50
N GLY A 53 -10.00 9.37 12.21
CA GLY A 53 -9.11 8.44 11.51
C GLY A 53 -8.17 9.07 10.49
N CYS A 54 -8.42 10.30 10.00
CA CYS A 54 -7.54 10.98 9.07
C CYS A 54 -6.17 11.29 9.70
N PHE A 55 -5.14 11.40 8.85
CA PHE A 55 -3.80 11.74 9.28
C PHE A 55 -3.47 13.20 8.95
N SER A 56 -2.91 13.91 9.92
CA SER A 56 -2.15 15.15 9.74
C SER A 56 -1.06 15.21 10.79
N VAL A 57 0.07 15.84 10.45
CA VAL A 57 1.15 16.03 11.42
C VAL A 57 0.70 16.86 12.63
N VAL A 58 -0.31 17.70 12.46
CA VAL A 58 -0.89 18.51 13.55
C VAL A 58 -1.38 17.61 14.70
N TYR A 59 -2.03 16.49 14.38
CA TYR A 59 -2.49 15.52 15.39
C TYR A 59 -1.33 14.85 16.15
N LEU A 60 -0.21 14.60 15.47
CA LEU A 60 0.98 14.04 16.14
C LEU A 60 1.63 15.04 17.10
N LEU A 61 1.59 16.34 16.78
CA LEU A 61 2.23 17.41 17.58
C LEU A 61 1.40 17.82 18.78
N TYR A 62 0.07 17.89 18.62
CA TYR A 62 -0.83 18.45 19.63
C TYR A 62 -1.66 17.41 20.37
N GLU A 63 -1.91 16.24 19.75
CA GLU A 63 -2.60 15.13 20.38
C GLU A 63 -1.59 14.03 20.71
N HIS A 64 -1.08 13.98 21.94
CA HIS A 64 -0.11 12.97 22.38
C HIS A 64 -0.52 11.51 22.15
N SER A 65 -1.75 11.23 21.70
CA SER A 65 -2.33 9.93 21.37
C SER A 65 -2.59 9.69 19.88
N GLY A 66 -2.30 10.65 18.99
CA GLY A 66 -2.65 10.62 17.56
C GLY A 66 -1.89 9.60 16.68
N PHE A 67 -0.97 8.78 17.25
CA PHE A 67 -0.16 7.82 16.47
C PHE A 67 -0.96 6.75 15.75
N TYR A 68 -2.16 6.37 16.23
CA TYR A 68 -3.03 5.42 15.55
C TYR A 68 -3.46 5.90 14.16
N ARG A 69 -3.51 7.22 13.94
CA ARG A 69 -3.85 7.87 12.67
C ARG A 69 -2.86 7.54 11.55
N LEU A 70 -1.62 7.17 11.88
CA LEU A 70 -0.64 6.66 10.93
C LEU A 70 -1.11 5.37 10.22
N ILE A 71 -2.05 4.64 10.84
CA ILE A 71 -2.60 3.38 10.33
C ILE A 71 -4.05 3.56 9.89
N THR A 72 -4.88 4.23 10.69
CA THR A 72 -6.33 4.33 10.42
C THR A 72 -6.63 5.10 9.14
N ALA A 73 -5.84 6.11 8.81
CA ALA A 73 -5.96 6.86 7.57
C ALA A 73 -5.90 5.97 6.31
N ALA A 74 -5.18 4.84 6.37
CA ALA A 74 -5.06 3.89 5.27
C ALA A 74 -6.34 3.08 4.99
N PHE A 75 -7.40 3.26 5.78
CA PHE A 75 -8.68 2.59 5.61
C PHE A 75 -9.83 3.53 5.20
N LEU A 76 -9.56 4.83 5.08
CA LEU A 76 -10.54 5.84 4.74
C LEU A 76 -10.35 6.30 3.30
N HIS A 77 -11.46 6.64 2.62
CA HIS A 77 -11.43 7.08 1.22
C HIS A 77 -12.46 8.20 1.01
N ALA A 78 -12.04 9.27 0.32
CA ALA A 78 -12.85 10.45 0.10
C ALA A 78 -14.04 10.19 -0.83
N ASP A 79 -13.84 9.36 -1.85
CA ASP A 79 -14.84 9.09 -2.87
C ASP A 79 -14.66 7.70 -3.51
N VAL A 80 -15.64 7.33 -4.36
CA VAL A 80 -15.67 6.01 -5.03
C VAL A 80 -14.47 5.82 -5.95
N GLU A 81 -14.04 6.85 -6.67
CA GLU A 81 -12.92 6.77 -7.60
C GLU A 81 -11.61 6.51 -6.85
N HIS A 82 -11.40 7.23 -5.74
CA HIS A 82 -10.26 7.05 -4.85
C HIS A 82 -10.22 5.63 -4.28
N LEU A 83 -11.37 5.12 -3.78
CA LEU A 83 -11.47 3.75 -3.30
C LEU A 83 -11.15 2.73 -4.41
N LEU A 84 -11.78 2.84 -5.57
CA LEU A 84 -11.61 1.88 -6.66
C LEU A 84 -10.16 1.82 -7.15
N ASN A 85 -9.51 2.96 -7.32
CA ASN A 85 -8.11 3.03 -7.73
C ASN A 85 -7.18 2.35 -6.70
N ASN A 86 -7.39 2.61 -5.41
CA ASN A 86 -6.63 1.95 -4.36
C ASN A 86 -6.89 0.44 -4.30
N MET A 87 -8.15 0.01 -4.36
CA MET A 87 -8.49 -1.41 -4.27
C MET A 87 -8.00 -2.21 -5.48
N LEU A 88 -8.05 -1.63 -6.68
CA LEU A 88 -7.50 -2.25 -7.88
C LEU A 88 -6.00 -2.49 -7.74
N LEU A 89 -5.24 -1.46 -7.35
CA LEU A 89 -3.79 -1.57 -7.16
C LEU A 89 -3.45 -2.48 -5.97
N LEU A 90 -4.19 -2.38 -4.85
CA LEU A 90 -4.03 -3.26 -3.69
C LEU A 90 -4.21 -4.72 -4.10
N TYR A 91 -5.25 -5.05 -4.87
CA TYR A 91 -5.48 -6.42 -5.31
C TYR A 91 -4.39 -6.88 -6.28
N CYS A 92 -4.07 -6.09 -7.31
CA CYS A 92 -3.08 -6.48 -8.33
C CYS A 92 -1.66 -6.64 -7.78
N CYS A 93 -1.19 -5.69 -6.96
CA CYS A 93 0.15 -5.75 -6.38
C CYS A 93 0.20 -6.66 -5.15
N GLY A 94 -0.83 -6.60 -4.32
CA GLY A 94 -0.94 -7.35 -3.08
C GLY A 94 -0.98 -8.86 -3.31
N ASP A 95 -1.75 -9.33 -4.30
CA ASP A 95 -1.78 -10.75 -4.68
C ASP A 95 -0.36 -11.29 -4.95
N VAL A 96 0.42 -10.56 -5.72
CA VAL A 96 1.78 -10.98 -6.07
C VAL A 96 2.72 -10.92 -4.87
N VAL A 97 2.71 -9.80 -4.14
CA VAL A 97 3.62 -9.59 -3.00
C VAL A 97 3.30 -10.55 -1.86
N GLU A 98 2.02 -10.78 -1.54
CA GLU A 98 1.62 -11.73 -0.48
C GLU A 98 2.05 -13.17 -0.81
N ARG A 99 1.90 -13.60 -2.07
CA ARG A 99 2.36 -14.93 -2.50
C ARG A 99 3.87 -15.08 -2.45
N CYS A 100 4.62 -14.00 -2.74
CA CYS A 100 6.08 -14.02 -2.74
C CYS A 100 6.68 -13.96 -1.34
N LEU A 101 6.13 -13.14 -0.45
CA LEU A 101 6.68 -12.88 0.88
C LEU A 101 5.99 -13.69 1.99
N GLY A 102 4.77 -14.17 1.74
CA GLY A 102 3.90 -14.77 2.76
C GLY A 102 3.17 -13.71 3.59
N LYS A 103 2.14 -14.17 4.31
CA LYS A 103 1.15 -13.31 4.99
C LYS A 103 1.75 -12.31 5.98
N VAL A 104 2.65 -12.79 6.86
CA VAL A 104 3.20 -11.95 7.94
C VAL A 104 4.07 -10.83 7.38
N ARG A 105 4.98 -11.16 6.47
CA ARG A 105 5.88 -10.17 5.84
C ARG A 105 5.10 -9.19 4.97
N PHE A 106 4.07 -9.65 4.27
CA PHE A 106 3.15 -8.82 3.53
C PHE A 106 2.47 -7.77 4.44
N LEU A 107 1.93 -8.19 5.60
CA LEU A 107 1.30 -7.25 6.54
C LEU A 107 2.30 -6.26 7.14
N ILE A 108 3.51 -6.72 7.50
CA ILE A 108 4.59 -5.83 7.97
C ILE A 108 4.91 -4.78 6.91
N LEU A 109 5.04 -5.21 5.65
CA LEU A 109 5.30 -4.32 4.53
C LEU A 109 4.16 -3.34 4.30
N TYR A 110 2.91 -3.81 4.26
CA TYR A 110 1.72 -2.98 4.03
C TYR A 110 1.60 -1.88 5.09
N PHE A 111 1.56 -2.25 6.37
CA PHE A 111 1.42 -1.29 7.47
C PHE A 111 2.68 -0.44 7.66
N GLY A 112 3.87 -1.02 7.51
CA GLY A 112 5.12 -0.28 7.52
C GLY A 112 5.14 0.82 6.45
N SER A 113 4.70 0.50 5.24
CA SER A 113 4.63 1.49 4.15
C SER A 113 3.58 2.56 4.38
N ALA A 114 2.43 2.24 4.98
CA ALA A 114 1.45 3.23 5.39
C ALA A 114 2.05 4.21 6.41
N ILE A 115 2.71 3.69 7.44
CA ILE A 115 3.35 4.50 8.49
C ILE A 115 4.45 5.38 7.90
N PHE A 116 5.39 4.82 7.13
CA PHE A 116 6.48 5.60 6.52
C PHE A 116 5.98 6.62 5.51
N GLY A 117 4.93 6.30 4.75
CA GLY A 117 4.25 7.23 3.86
C GLY A 117 3.75 8.46 4.63
N ASN A 118 3.00 8.23 5.70
CA ASN A 118 2.48 9.30 6.55
C ASN A 118 3.59 10.06 7.28
N LEU A 119 4.66 9.41 7.72
CA LEU A 119 5.81 10.09 8.33
C LEU A 119 6.57 11.00 7.33
N LEU A 120 6.72 10.56 6.07
CA LEU A 120 7.31 11.43 5.05
C LEU A 120 6.39 12.58 4.69
N SER A 121 5.08 12.38 4.66
CA SER A 121 4.09 13.45 4.55
C SER A 121 4.24 14.46 5.68
N ALA A 122 4.31 14.00 6.93
CA ALA A 122 4.51 14.86 8.08
C ALA A 122 5.80 15.70 7.96
N ALA A 123 6.91 15.09 7.54
CA ALA A 123 8.16 15.81 7.32
C ALA A 123 8.03 16.87 6.21
N TYR A 124 7.31 16.57 5.14
CA TYR A 124 7.02 17.51 4.07
C TYR A 124 6.14 18.66 4.55
N GLU A 125 5.05 18.39 5.27
CA GLU A 125 4.15 19.39 5.85
C GLU A 125 4.92 20.35 6.76
N LEU A 126 5.79 19.83 7.65
CA LEU A 126 6.63 20.65 8.54
C LEU A 126 7.66 21.50 7.78
N SER A 127 8.19 20.98 6.67
CA SER A 127 9.18 21.70 5.86
C SER A 127 8.58 22.85 5.03
N THR A 128 7.33 22.68 4.62
CA THR A 128 6.62 23.64 3.75
C THR A 128 5.69 24.60 4.51
N GLY A 129 5.33 24.24 5.74
CA GLY A 129 4.31 24.96 6.52
C GLY A 129 2.88 24.77 5.98
N SER A 130 2.68 23.82 5.06
CA SER A 130 1.37 23.51 4.46
C SER A 130 0.79 22.26 5.11
N PHE A 131 -0.20 22.43 5.97
CA PHE A 131 -0.82 21.34 6.73
C PHE A 131 -2.14 20.93 6.07
N TYR A 132 -2.36 19.63 5.96
CA TYR A 132 -3.58 19.06 5.39
C TYR A 132 -3.92 17.70 6.01
N GLU A 133 -5.18 17.34 5.95
CA GLU A 133 -5.65 16.04 6.37
C GLU A 133 -5.52 15.04 5.21
N SER A 134 -5.01 13.85 5.51
CA SER A 134 -4.77 12.78 4.53
C SER A 134 -5.57 11.55 4.90
N ILE A 135 -6.19 10.93 3.89
CA ILE A 135 -6.84 9.64 3.95
C ILE A 135 -6.51 8.83 2.70
N GLY A 136 -6.52 7.52 2.79
CA GLY A 136 -6.33 6.60 1.66
C GLY A 136 -5.30 5.52 1.92
N ALA A 137 -5.56 4.34 1.35
CA ALA A 137 -4.63 3.21 1.37
C ALA A 137 -3.38 3.46 0.50
N SER A 138 -3.31 4.57 -0.22
CA SER A 138 -2.35 4.80 -1.29
C SER A 138 -0.89 4.71 -0.84
N GLY A 139 -0.52 5.22 0.35
CA GLY A 139 0.83 5.07 0.90
C GLY A 139 1.25 3.60 1.02
N ALA A 140 0.37 2.75 1.57
CA ALA A 140 0.61 1.31 1.65
C ALA A 140 0.65 0.64 0.26
N VAL A 141 -0.26 1.02 -0.64
CA VAL A 141 -0.34 0.48 -2.01
C VAL A 141 0.91 0.83 -2.83
N PHE A 142 1.42 2.07 -2.70
CA PHE A 142 2.71 2.44 -3.28
C PHE A 142 3.85 1.64 -2.66
N GLY A 143 3.76 1.27 -1.37
CA GLY A 143 4.69 0.35 -0.74
C GLY A 143 4.68 -1.04 -1.38
N LEU A 144 3.51 -1.61 -1.66
CA LEU A 144 3.40 -2.86 -2.41
C LEU A 144 4.02 -2.76 -3.80
N THR A 145 3.84 -1.62 -4.47
CA THR A 145 4.45 -1.34 -5.77
C THR A 145 5.98 -1.26 -5.66
N GLY A 146 6.51 -0.63 -4.60
CA GLY A 146 7.94 -0.58 -4.30
C GLY A 146 8.54 -1.98 -4.05
N ALA A 147 7.85 -2.80 -3.25
CA ALA A 147 8.25 -4.19 -3.01
C ALA A 147 8.24 -5.02 -4.30
N LEU A 148 7.24 -4.82 -5.15
CA LEU A 148 7.17 -5.47 -6.44
C LEU A 148 8.36 -5.11 -7.33
N LEU A 149 8.76 -3.84 -7.37
CA LEU A 149 9.98 -3.40 -8.06
C LEU A 149 11.22 -4.09 -7.50
N PHE A 150 11.36 -4.16 -6.17
CA PHE A 150 12.47 -4.87 -5.53
C PHE A 150 12.51 -6.34 -5.97
N LEU A 151 11.38 -7.04 -5.90
CA LEU A 151 11.29 -8.45 -6.28
C LEU A 151 11.66 -8.67 -7.75
N VAL A 152 11.26 -7.78 -8.66
CA VAL A 152 11.58 -7.88 -10.09
C VAL A 152 13.06 -7.57 -10.36
N ILE A 153 13.63 -6.54 -9.72
CA ILE A 153 15.00 -6.11 -9.95
C ILE A 153 15.99 -7.08 -9.31
N VAL A 154 15.79 -7.40 -8.01
CA VAL A 154 16.75 -8.15 -7.21
C VAL A 154 16.58 -9.65 -7.37
N LYS A 155 15.35 -10.14 -7.39
CA LYS A 155 15.05 -11.57 -7.55
C LYS A 155 14.87 -12.01 -9.02
N LYS A 156 15.29 -11.17 -9.98
CA LYS A 156 15.36 -11.47 -11.42
C LYS A 156 14.09 -12.11 -11.99
N GLY A 157 12.93 -11.58 -11.64
CA GLY A 157 11.66 -12.05 -12.18
C GLY A 157 11.06 -13.26 -11.47
N ALA A 158 11.58 -13.66 -10.29
CA ALA A 158 10.90 -14.63 -9.41
C ALA A 158 9.52 -14.13 -8.95
N ALA A 159 9.22 -12.84 -9.15
CA ALA A 159 7.90 -12.27 -8.95
C ALA A 159 7.01 -12.58 -10.16
N ALA A 160 6.33 -13.72 -10.09
CA ALA A 160 5.09 -14.08 -10.81
C ALA A 160 4.93 -13.55 -12.27
N GLY A 161 5.96 -13.57 -13.09
CA GLY A 161 5.86 -13.24 -14.52
C GLY A 161 5.62 -11.76 -14.84
N ILE A 162 5.73 -10.84 -13.88
CA ILE A 162 5.64 -9.40 -14.14
C ILE A 162 7.01 -8.91 -14.63
N SER A 163 7.03 -8.36 -15.84
CA SER A 163 8.26 -7.77 -16.37
C SER A 163 8.58 -6.45 -15.68
N LEU A 164 9.86 -6.14 -15.52
CA LEU A 164 10.32 -4.84 -14.99
C LEU A 164 9.65 -3.66 -15.69
N LYS A 165 9.47 -3.74 -17.01
CA LYS A 165 8.78 -2.69 -17.78
C LYS A 165 7.36 -2.43 -17.29
N ARG A 166 6.58 -3.49 -16.97
CA ARG A 166 5.21 -3.36 -16.46
C ARG A 166 5.20 -2.79 -15.05
N ALA A 167 6.12 -3.23 -14.18
CA ALA A 167 6.23 -2.71 -12.83
C ALA A 167 6.60 -1.22 -12.82
N VAL A 168 7.61 -0.82 -13.62
CA VAL A 168 8.00 0.59 -13.79
C VAL A 168 6.86 1.40 -14.39
N PHE A 169 6.16 0.87 -15.41
CA PHE A 169 5.01 1.56 -16.01
C PHE A 169 3.89 1.79 -14.99
N ALA A 170 3.57 0.80 -14.16
CA ALA A 170 2.56 0.95 -13.10
C ALA A 170 2.95 2.04 -12.09
N VAL A 171 4.23 2.09 -11.67
CA VAL A 171 4.75 3.15 -10.79
C VAL A 171 4.63 4.53 -11.43
N VAL A 172 5.12 4.67 -12.67
CA VAL A 172 5.08 5.95 -13.39
C VAL A 172 3.64 6.42 -13.59
N LEU A 173 2.75 5.52 -13.98
CA LEU A 173 1.34 5.84 -14.17
C LEU A 173 0.67 6.27 -12.85
N SER A 174 0.96 5.56 -11.76
CA SER A 174 0.41 5.89 -10.43
C SER A 174 0.91 7.25 -9.93
N LEU A 175 2.21 7.54 -10.08
CA LEU A 175 2.78 8.84 -9.73
C LEU A 175 2.21 9.95 -10.63
N TYR A 176 2.11 9.71 -11.94
CA TYR A 176 1.56 10.70 -12.88
C TYR A 176 0.10 11.05 -12.55
N ALA A 177 -0.74 10.06 -12.26
CA ALA A 177 -2.12 10.28 -11.83
C ALA A 177 -2.19 11.10 -10.54
N GLY A 178 -1.22 10.91 -9.61
CA GLY A 178 -1.11 11.69 -8.37
C GLY A 178 -0.67 13.15 -8.60
N PHE A 179 0.30 13.40 -9.47
CA PHE A 179 0.82 14.76 -9.71
C PHE A 179 -0.19 15.73 -10.35
N GLY A 180 -1.23 15.20 -11.01
CA GLY A 180 -2.27 16.01 -11.67
C GLY A 180 -3.34 16.56 -10.74
N SER A 181 -3.39 16.17 -9.47
CA SER A 181 -4.42 16.55 -8.50
C SER A 181 -3.83 17.26 -7.28
N ALA A 182 -4.38 18.42 -6.93
CA ALA A 182 -4.02 19.16 -5.73
C ALA A 182 -4.38 18.44 -4.42
N TYR A 183 -5.23 17.42 -4.50
CA TYR A 183 -5.73 16.65 -3.35
C TYR A 183 -4.97 15.34 -3.12
N VAL A 184 -3.87 15.09 -3.85
CA VAL A 184 -3.09 13.86 -3.71
C VAL A 184 -1.84 14.09 -2.88
N ASN A 185 -1.69 13.30 -1.82
CA ASN A 185 -0.52 13.33 -0.95
C ASN A 185 0.67 12.60 -1.58
N ASN A 186 1.38 13.29 -2.49
CA ASN A 186 2.54 12.72 -3.19
C ASN A 186 3.71 12.39 -2.25
N ALA A 187 3.86 13.11 -1.13
CA ALA A 187 4.89 12.78 -0.15
C ALA A 187 4.63 11.41 0.49
N ALA A 188 3.37 11.12 0.84
CA ALA A 188 2.99 9.79 1.33
C ALA A 188 3.22 8.68 0.28
N HIS A 189 2.94 8.95 -1.01
CA HIS A 189 3.19 8.01 -2.10
C HIS A 189 4.68 7.68 -2.25
N VAL A 190 5.53 8.70 -2.27
CA VAL A 190 6.99 8.53 -2.35
C VAL A 190 7.51 7.79 -1.12
N GLY A 191 7.06 8.16 0.09
CA GLY A 191 7.44 7.49 1.32
C GLY A 191 7.04 6.01 1.33
N GLY A 192 5.82 5.71 0.89
CA GLY A 192 5.33 4.36 0.71
C GLY A 192 6.19 3.56 -0.28
N LEU A 193 6.43 4.11 -1.46
CA LEU A 193 7.23 3.47 -2.51
C LEU A 193 8.65 3.13 -2.02
N LEU A 194 9.34 4.09 -1.41
CA LEU A 194 10.70 3.91 -0.91
C LEU A 194 10.76 2.87 0.22
N SER A 195 9.87 2.99 1.20
CA SER A 195 9.82 2.04 2.31
C SER A 195 9.48 0.62 1.84
N GLY A 196 8.51 0.49 0.93
CA GLY A 196 8.14 -0.80 0.37
C GLY A 196 9.26 -1.43 -0.47
N PHE A 197 10.01 -0.64 -1.22
CA PHE A 197 11.20 -1.12 -1.92
C PHE A 197 12.24 -1.67 -0.93
N LEU A 198 12.53 -0.93 0.16
CA LEU A 198 13.46 -1.38 1.19
C LEU A 198 12.94 -2.61 1.94
N LEU A 199 11.64 -2.66 2.29
CA LEU A 199 11.03 -3.80 2.97
C LEU A 199 10.81 -5.02 2.05
N GLY A 200 10.97 -4.87 0.75
CA GLY A 200 10.88 -5.96 -0.23
C GLY A 200 11.95 -7.07 -0.03
N PHE A 201 12.99 -6.80 0.78
CA PHE A 201 13.98 -7.83 1.11
C PHE A 201 13.48 -8.87 2.14
N LEU A 202 12.42 -8.57 2.89
CA LEU A 202 11.82 -9.48 3.88
C LEU A 202 11.47 -10.84 3.25
#